data_10274a1ec5bf99f271b5090ca381730c
#
_entry.id   10274a1ec5bf99f271b5090ca381730c
#
_cell.length_a   1.000
_cell.length_b   1.000
_cell.length_c   1.000
_cell.angle_alpha   90.00
_cell.angle_beta   90.00
_cell.angle_gamma   90.00
#
_symmetry.space_group_name_H-M   'P 1'
#
loop_
_entity.id
_entity.type
_entity.pdbx_description
1 polymer ?
#
loop_
_entity_poly.entity_id
_entity_poly.type
_entity_poly.pdbx_seq_one_letter_code
_entity_poly.pdbx_strand_id
1 'polypeptide(L)'
;SALARSSAASDVYKRQLVDHVQHTADRLGLDVVVRQTDSEAQMIGWLHEAADRRIPVVINPAAWSHYNIAIADAVAQVEAPVIEVHLSNTARREEFRHHSVVSAYVTGTITGLGISGYDLALRYLASGDAI
;
A
#
# COMPACT_ATOMS: atom_id res chain seq x y z
N SER A 1 -2.91 -6.10 -6.36
CA SER A 1 -2.64 -5.15 -5.29
C SER A 1 -2.63 -3.73 -5.82
N ALA A 2 -3.07 -2.79 -4.99
CA ALA A 2 -3.11 -1.38 -5.32
C ALA A 2 -2.00 -0.66 -4.57
N LEU A 3 -1.33 0.25 -5.26
CA LEU A 3 -0.29 1.07 -4.70
C LEU A 3 -0.70 2.53 -4.84
N ALA A 4 -0.77 3.24 -3.71
CA ALA A 4 -1.13 4.64 -3.71
C ALA A 4 0.04 5.49 -3.22
N ARG A 5 0.19 6.64 -3.83
CA ARG A 5 1.22 7.58 -3.46
C ARG A 5 0.83 9.01 -3.80
N SER A 6 1.38 9.96 -3.04
CA SER A 6 1.24 11.38 -3.30
C SER A 6 1.86 11.78 -4.65
N SER A 7 1.23 12.72 -5.34
CA SER A 7 1.69 13.28 -6.63
C SER A 7 2.97 14.11 -6.53
N ALA A 8 3.50 14.33 -5.33
CA ALA A 8 4.74 15.09 -5.15
C ALA A 8 5.96 14.45 -5.83
N ALA A 9 5.87 13.16 -6.18
CA ALA A 9 6.94 12.48 -6.90
C ALA A 9 6.93 12.84 -8.38
N SER A 10 8.13 12.99 -8.97
CA SER A 10 8.25 13.20 -10.42
C SER A 10 7.68 12.03 -11.21
N ASP A 11 7.29 12.27 -12.47
CA ASP A 11 6.80 11.22 -13.35
C ASP A 11 7.84 10.13 -13.58
N VAL A 12 9.12 10.49 -13.63
CA VAL A 12 10.22 9.53 -13.76
C VAL A 12 10.25 8.58 -12.57
N TYR A 13 10.16 9.14 -11.36
CA TYR A 13 10.15 8.34 -10.14
C TYR A 13 8.94 7.40 -10.08
N LYS A 14 7.76 7.91 -10.46
CA LYS A 14 6.54 7.11 -10.49
C LYS A 14 6.68 5.92 -11.44
N ARG A 15 7.25 6.15 -12.63
CA ARG A 15 7.48 5.06 -13.60
C ARG A 15 8.50 4.05 -13.10
N GLN A 16 9.58 4.53 -12.48
CA GLN A 16 10.58 3.64 -11.90
C GLN A 16 9.97 2.74 -10.81
N LEU A 17 9.10 3.30 -9.99
CA LEU A 17 8.41 2.54 -8.96
C LEU A 17 7.51 1.45 -9.57
N VAL A 18 6.70 1.83 -10.57
CA VAL A 18 5.82 0.88 -11.26
C VAL A 18 6.64 -0.24 -11.89
N ASP A 19 7.71 0.11 -12.62
CA ASP A 19 8.57 -0.88 -13.28
C ASP A 19 9.22 -1.81 -12.27
N HIS A 20 9.70 -1.28 -11.16
CA HIS A 20 10.32 -2.07 -10.10
C HIS A 20 9.34 -3.06 -9.48
N VAL A 21 8.15 -2.60 -9.12
CA VAL A 21 7.11 -3.44 -8.51
C VAL A 21 6.66 -4.51 -9.50
N GLN A 22 6.47 -4.14 -10.77
CA GLN A 22 6.04 -5.08 -11.81
C GLN A 22 7.10 -6.16 -12.03
N HIS A 23 8.37 -5.78 -12.06
CA HIS A 23 9.47 -6.73 -12.22
C HIS A 23 9.55 -7.72 -11.05
N THR A 24 9.40 -7.22 -9.82
CA THR A 24 9.39 -8.08 -8.63
C THR A 24 8.20 -9.05 -8.66
N ALA A 25 7.02 -8.55 -9.02
CA ALA A 25 5.82 -9.38 -9.13
C ALA A 25 6.00 -10.49 -10.17
N ASP A 26 6.57 -10.16 -11.33
CA ASP A 26 6.84 -11.15 -12.40
C ASP A 26 7.78 -12.26 -11.91
N ARG A 27 8.82 -11.89 -11.17
CA ARG A 27 9.76 -12.87 -10.60
C ARG A 27 9.11 -13.77 -9.56
N LEU A 28 8.10 -13.28 -8.86
CA LEU A 28 7.38 -14.03 -7.83
C LEU A 28 6.16 -14.78 -8.37
N GLY A 29 5.86 -14.64 -9.65
CA GLY A 29 4.70 -15.28 -10.27
C GLY A 29 3.37 -14.64 -9.87
N LEU A 30 3.38 -13.36 -9.50
CA LEU A 30 2.19 -12.62 -9.10
C LEU A 30 1.68 -11.74 -10.23
N ASP A 31 0.36 -11.70 -10.41
CA ASP A 31 -0.31 -10.68 -11.22
C ASP A 31 -0.55 -9.46 -10.35
N VAL A 32 0.00 -8.33 -10.76
CA VAL A 32 -0.10 -7.07 -10.00
C VAL A 32 -0.63 -5.97 -10.89
N VAL A 33 -1.58 -5.21 -10.36
CA VAL A 33 -2.03 -3.95 -10.93
C VAL A 33 -1.52 -2.84 -10.03
N VAL A 34 -0.70 -1.95 -10.58
CA VAL A 34 -0.13 -0.84 -9.84
C VAL A 34 -0.88 0.43 -10.19
N ARG A 35 -1.40 1.12 -9.18
CA ARG A 35 -2.19 2.35 -9.34
C ARG A 35 -1.69 3.41 -8.39
N GLN A 36 -1.73 4.67 -8.83
CA GLN A 36 -1.33 5.82 -8.02
C GLN A 36 -2.35 6.93 -8.16
N THR A 37 -2.69 7.58 -7.07
CA THR A 37 -3.67 8.67 -7.08
C THR A 37 -3.48 9.62 -5.91
N ASP A 38 -3.90 10.88 -6.10
CA ASP A 38 -4.06 11.85 -5.03
C ASP A 38 -5.51 11.99 -4.59
N SER A 39 -6.43 11.33 -5.28
CA SER A 39 -7.86 11.42 -5.00
C SER A 39 -8.26 10.40 -3.94
N GLU A 40 -8.76 10.87 -2.81
CA GLU A 40 -9.32 9.99 -1.77
C GLU A 40 -10.46 9.14 -2.31
N ALA A 41 -11.36 9.75 -3.09
CA ALA A 41 -12.50 9.06 -3.67
C ALA A 41 -12.05 7.92 -4.59
N GLN A 42 -11.03 8.15 -5.40
CA GLN A 42 -10.50 7.13 -6.30
C GLN A 42 -9.85 5.99 -5.51
N MET A 43 -9.07 6.32 -4.47
CA MET A 43 -8.47 5.31 -3.61
C MET A 43 -9.52 4.45 -2.93
N ILE A 44 -10.57 5.08 -2.38
CA ILE A 44 -11.67 4.37 -1.73
C ILE A 44 -12.37 3.44 -2.72
N GLY A 45 -12.60 3.90 -3.96
CA GLY A 45 -13.19 3.08 -5.01
C GLY A 45 -12.35 1.84 -5.33
N TRP A 46 -11.03 1.98 -5.40
CA TRP A 46 -10.14 0.84 -5.63
C TRP A 46 -10.14 -0.14 -4.45
N LEU A 47 -10.22 0.35 -3.23
CA LEU A 47 -10.32 -0.50 -2.04
C LEU A 47 -11.64 -1.26 -2.01
N HIS A 48 -12.75 -0.61 -2.41
CA HIS A 48 -14.03 -1.29 -2.53
C HIS A 48 -13.99 -2.39 -3.60
N GLU A 49 -13.35 -2.12 -4.74
CA GLU A 49 -13.14 -3.13 -5.78
C GLU A 49 -12.35 -4.33 -5.26
N ALA A 50 -11.26 -4.07 -4.55
CA ALA A 50 -10.45 -5.13 -3.96
C ALA A 50 -11.25 -5.95 -2.94
N ALA A 51 -12.06 -5.28 -2.11
CA ALA A 51 -12.92 -5.95 -1.14
C ALA A 51 -13.93 -6.86 -1.83
N ASP A 52 -14.61 -6.36 -2.86
CA ASP A 52 -15.63 -7.11 -3.60
C ASP A 52 -15.05 -8.34 -4.32
N ARG A 53 -13.86 -8.19 -4.85
CA ARG A 53 -13.17 -9.25 -5.59
C ARG A 53 -12.22 -10.09 -4.74
N ARG A 54 -12.11 -9.79 -3.47
CA ARG A 54 -11.24 -10.49 -2.51
C ARG A 54 -9.78 -10.52 -2.95
N ILE A 55 -9.29 -9.37 -3.42
CA ILE A 55 -7.92 -9.22 -3.92
C ILE A 55 -7.03 -8.69 -2.80
N PRO A 56 -5.88 -9.32 -2.53
CA PRO A 56 -4.89 -8.76 -1.60
C PRO A 56 -4.40 -7.38 -2.06
N VAL A 57 -4.07 -6.54 -1.10
CA VAL A 57 -3.68 -5.15 -1.35
C VAL A 57 -2.36 -4.84 -0.67
N VAL A 58 -1.49 -4.16 -1.39
CA VAL A 58 -0.34 -3.45 -0.82
C VAL A 58 -0.63 -1.97 -0.97
N ILE A 59 -0.74 -1.26 0.13
CA ILE A 59 -1.13 0.15 0.12
C ILE A 59 -0.08 1.03 0.79
N ASN A 60 0.27 2.12 0.11
CA ASN A 60 1.00 3.23 0.73
C ASN A 60 0.03 4.41 0.82
N PRO A 61 -0.61 4.59 1.97
CA PRO A 61 -1.60 5.68 2.13
C PRO A 61 -0.94 7.04 2.35
N ALA A 62 0.39 7.08 2.49
CA ALA A 62 1.15 8.31 2.72
C ALA A 62 0.55 9.10 3.89
N ALA A 63 0.34 10.41 3.73
CA ALA A 63 -0.20 11.24 4.79
C ALA A 63 -1.64 10.90 5.18
N TRP A 64 -2.41 10.27 4.31
CA TRP A 64 -3.77 9.83 4.66
C TRP A 64 -3.79 8.89 5.86
N SER A 65 -2.71 8.12 6.08
CA SER A 65 -2.63 7.19 7.21
C SER A 65 -2.75 7.89 8.57
N HIS A 66 -2.45 9.18 8.64
CA HIS A 66 -2.39 9.90 9.91
C HIS A 66 -3.73 10.51 10.33
N TYR A 67 -4.70 10.60 9.41
CA TYR A 67 -5.96 11.29 9.74
C TYR A 67 -7.18 10.79 8.97
N ASN A 68 -7.02 10.01 7.90
CA ASN A 68 -8.15 9.75 6.99
C ASN A 68 -8.96 8.53 7.42
N ILE A 69 -10.04 8.77 8.12
CA ILE A 69 -10.92 7.72 8.63
C ILE A 69 -11.68 7.03 7.49
N ALA A 70 -12.03 7.76 6.42
CA ALA A 70 -12.74 7.17 5.28
C ALA A 70 -11.87 6.11 4.56
N ILE A 71 -10.58 6.37 4.42
CA ILE A 71 -9.62 5.39 3.88
C ILE A 71 -9.51 4.19 4.85
N ALA A 72 -9.41 4.45 6.15
CA ALA A 72 -9.37 3.39 7.16
C ALA A 72 -10.60 2.48 7.10
N ASP A 73 -11.78 3.07 6.97
CA ASP A 73 -13.03 2.31 6.85
C ASP A 73 -13.04 1.44 5.60
N ALA A 74 -12.55 1.97 4.47
CA ALA A 74 -12.47 1.21 3.23
C ALA A 74 -11.50 0.04 3.34
N VAL A 75 -10.34 0.25 3.97
CA VAL A 75 -9.35 -0.80 4.24
C VAL A 75 -9.96 -1.91 5.10
N ALA A 76 -10.74 -1.53 6.12
CA ALA A 76 -11.35 -2.50 7.03
C ALA A 76 -12.30 -3.48 6.33
N GLN A 77 -12.82 -3.12 5.16
CA GLN A 77 -13.73 -3.98 4.40
C GLN A 77 -13.00 -5.03 3.56
N VAL A 78 -11.70 -4.91 3.36
CA VAL A 78 -10.92 -5.88 2.59
C VAL A 78 -10.60 -7.08 3.48
N GLU A 79 -11.20 -8.24 3.17
CA GLU A 79 -10.97 -9.45 3.95
C GLU A 79 -9.66 -10.16 3.57
N ALA A 80 -9.23 -10.03 2.32
CA ALA A 80 -7.93 -10.55 1.88
C ALA A 80 -6.79 -9.78 2.58
N PRO A 81 -5.56 -10.32 2.59
CA PRO A 81 -4.44 -9.64 3.23
C PRO A 81 -4.23 -8.22 2.70
N VAL A 82 -4.00 -7.28 3.60
CA VAL A 82 -3.63 -5.90 3.28
C VAL A 82 -2.31 -5.60 4.00
N ILE A 83 -1.32 -5.18 3.25
CA ILE A 83 -0.03 -4.77 3.80
C ILE A 83 0.11 -3.26 3.61
N GLU A 84 0.29 -2.56 4.72
CA GLU A 84 0.54 -1.11 4.70
C GLU A 84 2.05 -0.87 4.58
N VAL A 85 2.46 -0.07 3.59
CA VAL A 85 3.87 0.24 3.36
C VAL A 85 4.10 1.74 3.45
N HIS A 86 5.11 2.13 4.20
CA HIS A 86 5.63 3.50 4.25
C HIS A 86 7.09 3.49 3.83
N LEU A 87 7.47 4.37 2.90
CA LEU A 87 8.84 4.42 2.39
C LEU A 87 9.82 4.93 3.44
N SER A 88 9.43 5.99 4.16
CA SER A 88 10.27 6.58 5.21
C SER A 88 10.01 5.90 6.55
N ASN A 89 11.00 5.99 7.43
CA ASN A 89 10.81 5.58 8.84
C ASN A 89 10.00 6.67 9.55
N THR A 90 8.70 6.45 9.67
CA THR A 90 7.77 7.43 10.25
C THR A 90 8.09 7.75 11.71
N ALA A 91 8.72 6.83 12.44
CA ALA A 91 9.13 7.06 13.82
C ALA A 91 10.23 8.11 13.96
N ARG A 92 10.96 8.40 12.87
CA ARG A 92 12.01 9.42 12.85
C ARG A 92 11.51 10.78 12.36
N ARG A 93 10.24 10.91 12.08
CA ARG A 93 9.64 12.13 11.55
C ARG A 93 8.80 12.83 12.61
N GLU A 94 8.01 13.82 12.22
CA GLU A 94 7.19 14.59 13.16
C GLU A 94 6.23 13.66 13.93
N GLU A 95 5.91 14.06 15.16
CA GLU A 95 5.08 13.22 16.04
C GLU A 95 3.76 12.79 15.41
N PHE A 96 3.12 13.65 14.62
CA PHE A 96 1.84 13.31 14.00
C PHE A 96 1.97 12.16 12.98
N ARG A 97 3.20 11.84 12.51
CA ARG A 97 3.45 10.74 11.60
C ARG A 97 3.70 9.41 12.32
N HIS A 98 3.76 9.41 13.65
CA HIS A 98 4.02 8.20 14.42
C HIS A 98 2.78 7.30 14.52
N HIS A 99 1.60 7.82 14.21
CA HIS A 99 0.34 7.08 14.33
C HIS A 99 -0.34 6.95 12.97
N SER A 100 -0.82 5.74 12.68
CA SER A 100 -1.63 5.45 11.50
C SER A 100 -3.01 4.98 11.93
N VAL A 101 -4.05 5.65 11.45
CA VAL A 101 -5.44 5.21 11.67
C VAL A 101 -5.78 3.98 10.82
N VAL A 102 -4.95 3.68 9.83
CA VAL A 102 -5.13 2.54 8.92
C VAL A 102 -4.56 1.25 9.51
N SER A 103 -3.49 1.35 10.32
CA SER A 103 -2.72 0.19 10.77
C SER A 103 -3.52 -0.81 11.59
N ALA A 104 -4.58 -0.37 12.27
CA ALA A 104 -5.42 -1.28 13.05
C ALA A 104 -6.20 -2.27 12.17
N TYR A 105 -6.37 -1.97 10.88
CA TYR A 105 -7.22 -2.71 9.96
C TYR A 105 -6.44 -3.49 8.89
N VAL A 106 -5.12 -3.45 8.93
CA VAL A 106 -4.29 -4.18 7.97
C VAL A 106 -3.75 -5.46 8.58
N THR A 107 -3.30 -6.36 7.72
CA THR A 107 -2.65 -7.61 8.14
C THR A 107 -1.31 -7.31 8.82
N GLY A 108 -0.52 -6.39 8.25
CA GLY A 108 0.76 -5.99 8.78
C GLY A 108 1.28 -4.73 8.13
N THR A 109 2.39 -4.20 8.67
CA THR A 109 2.99 -2.96 8.20
C THR A 109 4.48 -3.16 7.94
N ILE A 110 4.98 -2.43 6.94
CA ILE A 110 6.41 -2.36 6.62
C ILE A 110 6.75 -0.87 6.51
N THR A 111 7.73 -0.42 7.27
CA THR A 111 8.02 1.01 7.38
C THR A 111 9.53 1.24 7.33
N GLY A 112 9.96 2.25 6.57
CA GLY A 112 11.34 2.76 6.64
C GLY A 112 12.34 2.10 5.71
N LEU A 113 11.91 1.21 4.83
CA LEU A 113 12.82 0.45 3.98
C LEU A 113 12.79 0.91 2.51
N GLY A 114 12.25 2.10 2.25
CA GLY A 114 12.14 2.62 0.90
C GLY A 114 11.36 1.67 -0.01
N ILE A 115 11.74 1.62 -1.27
CA ILE A 115 11.10 0.76 -2.28
C ILE A 115 11.15 -0.72 -1.90
N SER A 116 12.18 -1.15 -1.17
CA SER A 116 12.30 -2.55 -0.72
C SER A 116 11.11 -2.99 0.13
N GLY A 117 10.39 -2.06 0.74
CA GLY A 117 9.16 -2.38 1.47
C GLY A 117 8.10 -3.04 0.60
N TYR A 118 7.97 -2.59 -0.65
CA TYR A 118 7.05 -3.22 -1.60
C TYR A 118 7.48 -4.63 -1.97
N ASP A 119 8.78 -4.86 -2.17
CA ASP A 119 9.30 -6.18 -2.47
C ASP A 119 9.00 -7.17 -1.35
N LEU A 120 9.20 -6.74 -0.10
CA LEU A 120 8.91 -7.57 1.06
C LEU A 120 7.42 -7.88 1.19
N ALA A 121 6.57 -6.89 0.93
CA ALA A 121 5.11 -7.10 0.94
C ALA A 121 4.69 -8.12 -0.11
N LEU A 122 5.21 -8.00 -1.33
CA LEU A 122 4.91 -8.93 -2.41
C LEU A 122 5.42 -10.34 -2.10
N ARG A 123 6.61 -10.46 -1.51
CA ARG A 123 7.14 -11.76 -1.08
C ARG A 123 6.26 -12.41 -0.03
N TYR A 124 5.76 -11.63 0.92
CA TYR A 124 4.83 -12.15 1.91
C TYR A 124 3.57 -12.71 1.24
N LEU A 125 2.97 -11.94 0.32
CA LEU A 125 1.76 -12.39 -0.38
C LEU A 125 2.02 -13.61 -1.25
N ALA A 126 3.20 -13.73 -1.85
CA ALA A 126 3.57 -14.87 -2.69
C ALA A 126 3.92 -16.12 -1.89
N SER A 127 4.26 -15.98 -0.61
CA SER A 127 4.76 -17.09 0.21
C SER A 127 3.71 -18.16 0.50
N GLY A 128 2.43 -17.83 0.36
CA GLY A 128 1.34 -18.72 0.78
C GLY A 128 1.11 -18.73 2.29
N ASP A 129 1.89 -17.99 3.07
CA ASP A 129 1.72 -17.88 4.54
C ASP A 129 0.74 -16.77 4.90
N ALA A 130 0.27 -16.03 3.92
CA ALA A 130 -0.71 -14.96 4.11
C ALA A 130 -2.07 -15.55 4.47
N ILE A 131 -2.53 -15.22 5.64
CA ILE A 131 -3.81 -15.67 6.18
C ILE A 131 -4.80 -14.54 6.30
#